data_a6009dd33927283749ab797cb1045b05
#
_entry.id   a6009dd33927283749ab797cb1045b05
#
_cell.length_a   1.000
_cell.length_b   1.000
_cell.length_c   1.000
_cell.angle_alpha   90.00
_cell.angle_beta   90.00
_cell.angle_gamma   90.00
#
_symmetry.space_group_name_H-M   'P 1'
#
loop_
_entity.id
_entity.type
_entity.pdbx_description
1 polymer ?
#
loop_
_entity_poly.entity_id
_entity_poly.type
_entity_poly.pdbx_seq_one_letter_code
_entity_poly.pdbx_strand_id
1 'polypeptide(L)'
;NFLIVLTKVDTVDEELLELAVEDIREQLAGTPLEHADIVKTDAVSGKGIPELLKKIEECADKAQDEREDGSARLNVDRVFSVKGFGTVVTGTLLDGTLSTGDELTVYPSLKKTRVRNIQVHEQDVKKVTSHHRTALNLAGLTTDEIERGDVLSASDQLKPTWMLDVKVTCLKHAVAPITLWDRVRLLIGTREVMARAVPIGTDSIQPGEDGFLQLRLETEQAVVKERDRFIIRTYSPMHTIAGGEVLDAAPKKHRRFRAEVLESLKTKEEGNIADIIEDFLRHKRQYF
;
A
#
# COMPACT_ATOMS: atom_id res chain seq x y z
N ASN A 1 5.82 -13.32 -4.30
CA ASN A 1 6.91 -13.64 -5.22
C ASN A 1 7.35 -12.36 -5.92
N PHE A 2 8.67 -12.20 -6.15
CA PHE A 2 9.25 -11.03 -6.79
C PHE A 2 10.17 -11.49 -7.93
N LEU A 3 10.21 -10.70 -9.00
CA LEU A 3 11.09 -10.88 -10.15
C LEU A 3 11.70 -9.53 -10.50
N ILE A 4 13.00 -9.47 -10.65
CA ILE A 4 13.75 -8.28 -11.04
C ILE A 4 14.06 -8.39 -12.53
N VAL A 5 13.70 -7.37 -13.31
CA VAL A 5 13.97 -7.35 -14.75
C VAL A 5 14.94 -6.22 -15.08
N LEU A 6 16.17 -6.58 -15.47
CA LEU A 6 17.17 -5.64 -15.94
C LEU A 6 16.95 -5.44 -17.45
N THR A 7 16.47 -4.25 -17.82
CA THR A 7 16.10 -3.94 -19.20
C THR A 7 17.21 -3.19 -19.95
N LYS A 8 17.12 -3.14 -21.31
CA LYS A 8 18.04 -2.42 -22.19
C LYS A 8 19.49 -2.92 -22.07
N VAL A 9 19.66 -4.21 -21.90
CA VAL A 9 21.00 -4.83 -21.71
C VAL A 9 21.89 -4.79 -22.96
N ASP A 10 21.35 -4.34 -24.09
CA ASP A 10 22.07 -4.09 -25.35
C ASP A 10 22.86 -2.77 -25.36
N THR A 11 22.56 -1.87 -24.41
CA THR A 11 23.16 -0.51 -24.38
C THR A 11 24.50 -0.45 -23.67
N VAL A 12 24.91 -1.53 -23.02
CA VAL A 12 26.16 -1.61 -22.22
C VAL A 12 26.84 -2.96 -22.48
N ASP A 13 28.12 -3.04 -22.16
CA ASP A 13 28.91 -4.28 -22.25
C ASP A 13 28.61 -5.24 -21.08
N GLU A 14 29.12 -6.46 -21.18
CA GLU A 14 28.86 -7.52 -20.17
C GLU A 14 29.47 -7.17 -18.80
N GLU A 15 30.60 -6.49 -18.76
CA GLU A 15 31.30 -6.11 -17.52
C GLU A 15 30.45 -5.11 -16.72
N LEU A 16 29.88 -4.10 -17.38
CA LEU A 16 28.97 -3.15 -16.75
C LEU A 16 27.64 -3.81 -16.33
N LEU A 17 27.17 -4.82 -17.08
CA LEU A 17 25.97 -5.57 -16.69
C LEU A 17 26.22 -6.41 -15.41
N GLU A 18 27.39 -6.99 -15.25
CA GLU A 18 27.75 -7.73 -14.04
C GLU A 18 27.83 -6.81 -12.84
N LEU A 19 28.52 -5.66 -12.98
CA LEU A 19 28.57 -4.63 -11.93
C LEU A 19 27.17 -4.13 -11.53
N ALA A 20 26.28 -3.89 -12.50
CA ALA A 20 24.91 -3.48 -12.23
C ALA A 20 24.12 -4.55 -11.44
N VAL A 21 24.33 -5.84 -11.74
CA VAL A 21 23.73 -6.94 -10.99
C VAL A 21 24.25 -7.01 -9.56
N GLU A 22 25.57 -6.83 -9.36
CA GLU A 22 26.18 -6.79 -8.03
C GLU A 22 25.64 -5.62 -7.20
N ASP A 23 25.55 -4.41 -7.77
CA ASP A 23 25.00 -3.23 -7.11
C ASP A 23 23.53 -3.45 -6.72
N ILE A 24 22.71 -4.03 -7.62
CA ILE A 24 21.33 -4.39 -7.31
C ILE A 24 21.25 -5.36 -6.12
N ARG A 25 22.09 -6.39 -6.10
CA ARG A 25 22.15 -7.37 -5.00
C ARG A 25 22.54 -6.72 -3.68
N GLU A 26 23.52 -5.83 -3.69
CA GLU A 26 23.96 -5.10 -2.50
C GLU A 26 22.83 -4.20 -1.96
N GLN A 27 22.18 -3.44 -2.84
CA GLN A 27 21.09 -2.55 -2.43
C GLN A 27 19.86 -3.28 -1.91
N LEU A 28 19.60 -4.50 -2.38
CA LEU A 28 18.45 -5.31 -1.96
C LEU A 28 18.74 -6.22 -0.77
N ALA A 29 19.97 -6.28 -0.29
CA ALA A 29 20.33 -7.11 0.85
C ALA A 29 19.53 -6.74 2.11
N GLY A 30 18.94 -7.76 2.76
CA GLY A 30 18.07 -7.59 3.93
C GLY A 30 16.67 -7.08 3.60
N THR A 31 16.29 -7.03 2.33
CA THR A 31 14.90 -6.73 1.90
C THR A 31 14.20 -8.02 1.43
N PRO A 32 12.87 -8.03 1.30
CA PRO A 32 12.15 -9.18 0.71
C PRO A 32 12.56 -9.51 -0.73
N LEU A 33 13.32 -8.63 -1.39
CA LEU A 33 13.81 -8.80 -2.77
C LEU A 33 15.21 -9.40 -2.85
N GLU A 34 15.89 -9.62 -1.72
CA GLU A 34 17.29 -10.10 -1.66
C GLU A 34 17.53 -11.36 -2.51
N HIS A 35 16.58 -12.29 -2.47
CA HIS A 35 16.67 -13.57 -3.19
C HIS A 35 15.82 -13.63 -4.46
N ALA A 36 15.31 -12.49 -4.94
CA ALA A 36 14.54 -12.45 -6.18
C ALA A 36 15.41 -12.79 -7.40
N ASP A 37 14.87 -13.55 -8.35
CA ASP A 37 15.54 -13.81 -9.61
C ASP A 37 15.75 -12.51 -10.38
N ILE A 38 16.91 -12.37 -11.05
CA ILE A 38 17.21 -11.25 -11.95
C ILE A 38 17.24 -11.78 -13.38
N VAL A 39 16.38 -11.26 -14.23
CA VAL A 39 16.36 -11.59 -15.67
C VAL A 39 16.84 -10.39 -16.47
N LYS A 40 17.85 -10.64 -17.32
CA LYS A 40 18.45 -9.63 -18.21
C LYS A 40 17.68 -9.62 -19.54
N THR A 41 17.13 -8.47 -19.94
CA THR A 41 16.27 -8.38 -21.13
C THR A 41 16.61 -7.20 -22.04
N ASP A 42 16.38 -7.37 -23.32
CA ASP A 42 16.29 -6.29 -24.30
C ASP A 42 15.01 -6.47 -25.16
N ALA A 43 14.13 -5.49 -25.14
CA ALA A 43 12.87 -5.55 -25.86
C ALA A 43 13.04 -5.34 -27.37
N VAL A 44 14.14 -4.71 -27.81
CA VAL A 44 14.36 -4.42 -29.25
C VAL A 44 14.85 -5.67 -29.97
N SER A 45 15.87 -6.36 -29.41
CA SER A 45 16.40 -7.61 -29.96
C SER A 45 15.60 -8.84 -29.57
N GLY A 46 14.76 -8.75 -28.53
CA GLY A 46 14.06 -9.89 -27.94
C GLY A 46 14.93 -10.75 -26.99
N LYS A 47 16.18 -10.34 -26.73
CA LYS A 47 17.07 -11.06 -25.81
C LYS A 47 16.45 -11.17 -24.42
N GLY A 48 16.43 -12.38 -23.86
CA GLY A 48 15.92 -12.64 -22.50
C GLY A 48 14.40 -12.67 -22.36
N ILE A 49 13.62 -12.28 -23.40
CA ILE A 49 12.14 -12.29 -23.33
C ILE A 49 11.56 -13.69 -23.10
N PRO A 50 12.01 -14.78 -23.76
CA PRO A 50 11.52 -16.13 -23.49
C PRO A 50 11.76 -16.57 -22.04
N GLU A 51 12.92 -16.23 -21.47
CA GLU A 51 13.27 -16.51 -20.06
C GLU A 51 12.36 -15.71 -19.11
N LEU A 52 12.14 -14.43 -19.41
CA LEU A 52 11.25 -13.58 -18.64
C LEU A 52 9.83 -14.15 -18.59
N LEU A 53 9.28 -14.57 -19.72
CA LEU A 53 7.93 -15.17 -19.79
C LEU A 53 7.84 -16.44 -18.94
N LYS A 54 8.84 -17.33 -19.04
CA LYS A 54 8.91 -18.53 -18.21
C LYS A 54 8.96 -18.20 -16.72
N LYS A 55 9.75 -17.20 -16.31
CA LYS A 55 9.83 -16.76 -14.91
C LYS A 55 8.53 -16.14 -14.41
N ILE A 56 7.82 -15.42 -15.27
CA ILE A 56 6.49 -14.88 -14.94
C ILE A 56 5.49 -16.04 -14.71
N GLU A 57 5.48 -17.06 -15.56
CA GLU A 57 4.64 -18.26 -15.40
C GLU A 57 4.98 -18.97 -14.06
N GLU A 58 6.26 -19.21 -13.77
CA GLU A 58 6.69 -19.82 -12.50
C GLU A 58 6.26 -18.99 -11.27
N CYS A 59 6.26 -17.66 -11.36
CA CYS A 59 5.79 -16.78 -10.29
C CYS A 59 4.27 -16.81 -10.16
N ALA A 60 3.53 -16.88 -11.26
CA ALA A 60 2.08 -16.98 -11.27
C ALA A 60 1.60 -18.30 -10.66
N ASP A 61 2.24 -19.43 -11.02
CA ASP A 61 1.91 -20.76 -10.47
C ASP A 61 2.13 -20.85 -8.95
N LYS A 62 3.08 -20.06 -8.43
CA LYS A 62 3.36 -19.98 -6.98
C LYS A 62 2.51 -18.93 -6.27
N ALA A 63 1.74 -18.12 -6.99
CA ALA A 63 0.84 -17.17 -6.38
C ALA A 63 -0.29 -17.92 -5.68
N GLN A 64 -0.47 -17.64 -4.39
CA GLN A 64 -1.63 -18.17 -3.67
C GLN A 64 -2.85 -17.35 -4.09
N ASP A 65 -3.96 -18.03 -4.36
CA ASP A 65 -5.26 -17.38 -4.47
C ASP A 65 -5.60 -16.77 -3.10
N GLU A 66 -5.36 -15.47 -2.96
CA GLU A 66 -5.87 -14.77 -1.80
C GLU A 66 -7.39 -14.78 -1.88
N ARG A 67 -8.04 -15.12 -0.76
CA ARG A 67 -9.49 -15.24 -0.70
C ARG A 67 -10.13 -13.93 -1.09
N GLU A 68 -11.15 -14.00 -1.95
CA GLU A 68 -12.00 -12.86 -2.34
C GLU A 68 -12.87 -12.34 -1.18
N ASP A 69 -12.40 -12.48 0.05
CA ASP A 69 -13.16 -12.16 1.25
C ASP A 69 -13.20 -10.65 1.50
N GLY A 70 -14.38 -10.14 1.75
CA GLY A 70 -14.60 -8.76 2.20
C GLY A 70 -15.41 -7.91 1.25
N SER A 71 -15.72 -6.70 1.73
CA SER A 71 -16.40 -5.67 0.94
C SER A 71 -15.46 -5.08 -0.09
N ALA A 72 -15.98 -4.83 -1.29
CA ALA A 72 -15.22 -4.24 -2.37
C ALA A 72 -14.52 -2.95 -1.95
N ARG A 73 -13.22 -2.84 -2.29
CA ARG A 73 -12.38 -1.67 -2.02
C ARG A 73 -11.45 -1.41 -3.20
N LEU A 74 -11.54 -0.21 -3.76
CA LEU A 74 -10.70 0.23 -4.87
C LEU A 74 -10.00 1.55 -4.50
N ASN A 75 -8.68 1.57 -4.61
CA ASN A 75 -7.89 2.81 -4.48
C ASN A 75 -7.82 3.51 -5.84
N VAL A 76 -8.31 4.75 -5.89
CA VAL A 76 -8.36 5.55 -7.12
C VAL A 76 -6.95 6.03 -7.48
N ASP A 77 -6.48 5.70 -8.68
CA ASP A 77 -5.19 6.16 -9.20
C ASP A 77 -5.31 7.23 -10.28
N ARG A 78 -6.43 7.29 -11.01
CA ARG A 78 -6.73 8.33 -11.99
C ARG A 78 -8.20 8.67 -11.99
N VAL A 79 -8.49 9.92 -12.29
CA VAL A 79 -9.84 10.45 -12.50
C VAL A 79 -9.85 11.23 -13.80
N PHE A 80 -10.85 11.00 -14.63
CA PHE A 80 -11.04 11.72 -15.89
C PHE A 80 -12.49 11.76 -16.32
N SER A 81 -12.84 12.72 -17.16
CA SER A 81 -14.15 12.82 -17.76
C SER A 81 -14.14 12.24 -19.17
N VAL A 82 -15.11 11.40 -19.47
CA VAL A 82 -15.31 10.85 -20.83
C VAL A 82 -16.57 11.43 -21.41
N LYS A 83 -16.47 12.06 -22.60
CA LYS A 83 -17.62 12.68 -23.28
C LYS A 83 -18.75 11.67 -23.47
N GLY A 84 -19.92 11.98 -22.95
CA GLY A 84 -21.12 11.11 -23.03
C GLY A 84 -21.21 10.07 -21.90
N PHE A 85 -20.15 9.80 -21.15
CA PHE A 85 -20.14 8.83 -20.05
C PHE A 85 -20.01 9.48 -18.68
N GLY A 86 -19.45 10.68 -18.59
CA GLY A 86 -19.27 11.40 -17.32
C GLY A 86 -17.95 11.02 -16.63
N THR A 87 -17.96 10.97 -15.31
CA THR A 87 -16.77 10.70 -14.49
C THR A 87 -16.39 9.23 -14.53
N VAL A 88 -15.15 8.98 -14.89
CA VAL A 88 -14.52 7.65 -14.89
C VAL A 88 -13.30 7.69 -13.98
N VAL A 89 -13.16 6.67 -13.15
CA VAL A 89 -11.97 6.46 -12.31
C VAL A 89 -11.31 5.16 -12.69
N THR A 90 -9.99 5.09 -12.52
CA THR A 90 -9.25 3.83 -12.58
C THR A 90 -8.57 3.54 -11.25
N GLY A 91 -8.34 2.26 -11.00
CA GLY A 91 -7.66 1.78 -9.80
C GLY A 91 -7.55 0.27 -9.80
N THR A 92 -6.91 -0.25 -8.78
CA THR A 92 -6.90 -1.70 -8.52
C THR A 92 -7.96 -2.03 -7.49
N LEU A 93 -8.85 -2.97 -7.81
CA LEU A 93 -9.77 -3.55 -6.83
C LEU A 93 -8.96 -4.45 -5.90
N LEU A 94 -8.79 -4.02 -4.65
CA LEU A 94 -7.95 -4.71 -3.67
C LEU A 94 -8.69 -5.83 -2.96
N ASP A 95 -9.95 -5.60 -2.62
CA ASP A 95 -10.77 -6.54 -1.86
C ASP A 95 -12.13 -6.72 -2.54
N GLY A 96 -12.74 -7.87 -2.32
CA GLY A 96 -14.12 -8.19 -2.65
C GLY A 96 -14.45 -8.21 -4.15
N THR A 97 -15.70 -7.98 -4.43
CA THR A 97 -16.28 -8.04 -5.79
C THR A 97 -17.14 -6.81 -6.04
N LEU A 98 -17.09 -6.27 -7.27
CA LEU A 98 -17.95 -5.19 -7.75
C LEU A 98 -18.80 -5.65 -8.93
N SER A 99 -20.04 -5.18 -8.96
CA SER A 99 -20.99 -5.38 -10.05
C SER A 99 -21.54 -4.04 -10.54
N THR A 100 -21.94 -4.00 -11.80
CA THR A 100 -22.67 -2.87 -12.35
C THR A 100 -23.95 -2.66 -11.55
N GLY A 101 -24.20 -1.43 -11.11
CA GLY A 101 -25.34 -1.06 -10.27
C GLY A 101 -25.03 -0.96 -8.78
N ASP A 102 -23.89 -1.46 -8.32
CA ASP A 102 -23.49 -1.38 -6.92
C ASP A 102 -23.35 0.07 -6.44
N GLU A 103 -23.74 0.30 -5.20
CA GLU A 103 -23.56 1.57 -4.52
C GLU A 103 -22.23 1.58 -3.78
N LEU A 104 -21.46 2.66 -3.97
CA LEU A 104 -20.17 2.87 -3.34
C LEU A 104 -20.14 4.18 -2.57
N THR A 105 -19.30 4.21 -1.55
CA THR A 105 -18.94 5.43 -0.83
C THR A 105 -17.54 5.86 -1.26
N VAL A 106 -17.39 7.13 -1.58
CA VAL A 106 -16.10 7.78 -1.83
C VAL A 106 -15.53 8.24 -0.50
N TYR A 107 -14.38 7.76 -0.12
CA TYR A 107 -13.67 8.17 1.09
C TYR A 107 -12.47 9.07 0.73
N PRO A 108 -12.18 10.14 1.51
CA PRO A 108 -12.76 10.48 2.82
C PRO A 108 -14.05 11.32 2.76
N SER A 109 -14.50 11.75 1.58
CA SER A 109 -15.62 12.70 1.42
C SER A 109 -16.99 12.16 1.87
N LEU A 110 -17.13 10.85 2.00
CA LEU A 110 -18.35 10.11 2.33
C LEU A 110 -19.50 10.28 1.31
N LYS A 111 -19.20 10.77 0.10
CA LYS A 111 -20.18 10.89 -0.97
C LYS A 111 -20.59 9.51 -1.48
N LYS A 112 -21.87 9.33 -1.74
CA LYS A 112 -22.40 8.10 -2.33
C LYS A 112 -22.42 8.20 -3.85
N THR A 113 -22.10 7.10 -4.52
CA THR A 113 -22.14 6.98 -5.97
C THR A 113 -22.62 5.59 -6.37
N ARG A 114 -22.96 5.42 -7.64
CA ARG A 114 -23.34 4.12 -8.20
C ARG A 114 -22.48 3.78 -9.40
N VAL A 115 -22.06 2.53 -9.50
CA VAL A 115 -21.33 2.00 -10.64
C VAL A 115 -22.24 1.87 -11.85
N ARG A 116 -21.99 2.65 -12.92
CA ARG A 116 -22.75 2.57 -14.18
C ARG A 116 -22.17 1.52 -15.11
N ASN A 117 -20.86 1.47 -15.22
CA ASN A 117 -20.16 0.52 -16.06
C ASN A 117 -18.81 0.15 -15.45
N ILE A 118 -18.33 -1.04 -15.77
CA ILE A 118 -17.05 -1.59 -15.35
C ILE A 118 -16.28 -2.03 -16.58
N GLN A 119 -15.01 -1.65 -16.67
CA GLN A 119 -14.09 -2.14 -17.71
C GLN A 119 -12.85 -2.78 -17.07
N VAL A 120 -12.47 -3.92 -17.63
CA VAL A 120 -11.23 -4.64 -17.32
C VAL A 120 -10.56 -4.96 -18.65
N HIS A 121 -9.27 -4.59 -18.79
CA HIS A 121 -8.53 -4.75 -20.06
C HIS A 121 -9.28 -4.21 -21.30
N GLU A 122 -9.85 -2.99 -21.17
CA GLU A 122 -10.62 -2.30 -22.23
C GLU A 122 -11.93 -3.01 -22.66
N GLN A 123 -12.35 -4.03 -21.92
CA GLN A 123 -13.60 -4.75 -22.17
C GLN A 123 -14.64 -4.45 -21.09
N ASP A 124 -15.88 -4.21 -21.51
CA ASP A 124 -17.00 -4.04 -20.59
C ASP A 124 -17.35 -5.37 -19.93
N VAL A 125 -17.44 -5.34 -18.59
CA VAL A 125 -17.82 -6.51 -17.79
C VAL A 125 -18.94 -6.14 -16.83
N LYS A 126 -19.79 -7.11 -16.47
CA LYS A 126 -20.85 -6.90 -15.49
C LYS A 126 -20.37 -7.03 -14.04
N LYS A 127 -19.29 -7.75 -13.85
CA LYS A 127 -18.74 -8.09 -12.55
C LYS A 127 -17.23 -8.18 -12.61
N VAL A 128 -16.53 -7.75 -11.56
CA VAL A 128 -15.08 -7.86 -11.41
C VAL A 128 -14.75 -8.28 -9.98
N THR A 129 -13.72 -9.11 -9.83
CA THR A 129 -13.17 -9.57 -8.55
C THR A 129 -11.91 -8.81 -8.18
N SER A 130 -11.43 -8.99 -6.95
CA SER A 130 -10.16 -8.40 -6.47
C SER A 130 -8.96 -8.70 -7.39
N HIS A 131 -7.88 -7.96 -7.19
CA HIS A 131 -6.62 -8.03 -7.93
C HIS A 131 -6.68 -7.63 -9.42
N HIS A 132 -7.81 -7.08 -9.88
CA HIS A 132 -7.92 -6.55 -11.24
C HIS A 132 -7.75 -5.03 -11.28
N ARG A 133 -6.99 -4.57 -12.28
CA ARG A 133 -7.00 -3.16 -12.64
C ARG A 133 -8.31 -2.85 -13.36
N THR A 134 -9.07 -1.93 -12.82
CA THR A 134 -10.47 -1.71 -13.17
C THR A 134 -10.72 -0.23 -13.47
N ALA A 135 -11.49 0.06 -14.51
CA ALA A 135 -12.07 1.36 -14.76
C ALA A 135 -13.56 1.33 -14.38
N LEU A 136 -14.00 2.31 -13.58
CA LEU A 136 -15.37 2.45 -13.14
C LEU A 136 -15.98 3.75 -13.66
N ASN A 137 -17.09 3.67 -14.36
CA ASN A 137 -17.94 4.82 -14.64
C ASN A 137 -18.87 5.05 -13.45
N LEU A 138 -18.83 6.25 -12.87
CA LEU A 138 -19.54 6.60 -11.64
C LEU A 138 -20.70 7.55 -11.91
N ALA A 139 -21.85 7.30 -11.27
CA ALA A 139 -23.03 8.13 -11.36
C ALA A 139 -23.03 9.25 -10.33
N GLY A 140 -23.46 10.45 -10.73
CA GLY A 140 -23.75 11.54 -9.77
C GLY A 140 -22.52 12.18 -9.13
N LEU A 141 -21.33 11.97 -9.69
CA LEU A 141 -20.08 12.63 -9.29
C LEU A 141 -19.48 13.39 -10.46
N THR A 142 -18.89 14.54 -10.17
CA THR A 142 -18.02 15.28 -11.08
C THR A 142 -16.56 14.93 -10.79
N THR A 143 -15.65 15.27 -11.71
CA THR A 143 -14.21 15.03 -11.54
C THR A 143 -13.59 15.82 -10.38
N ASP A 144 -14.24 16.90 -9.94
CA ASP A 144 -13.77 17.73 -8.82
C ASP A 144 -14.21 17.17 -7.45
N GLU A 145 -15.04 16.15 -7.45
CA GLU A 145 -15.59 15.53 -6.23
C GLU A 145 -14.90 14.22 -5.85
N ILE A 146 -13.98 13.76 -6.66
CA ILE A 146 -13.16 12.56 -6.45
C ILE A 146 -11.77 12.78 -7.02
N GLU A 147 -10.74 12.37 -6.32
CA GLU A 147 -9.36 12.58 -6.71
C GLU A 147 -8.51 11.30 -6.57
N ARG A 148 -7.28 11.36 -7.14
CA ARG A 148 -6.29 10.31 -6.89
C ARG A 148 -6.01 10.20 -5.39
N GLY A 149 -6.02 8.97 -4.88
CA GLY A 149 -5.80 8.70 -3.47
C GLY A 149 -7.10 8.48 -2.69
N ASP A 150 -8.25 8.81 -3.28
CA ASP A 150 -9.53 8.43 -2.70
C ASP A 150 -9.75 6.93 -2.75
N VAL A 151 -10.59 6.45 -1.83
CA VAL A 151 -10.96 5.04 -1.74
C VAL A 151 -12.44 4.89 -2.02
N LEU A 152 -12.78 4.06 -2.99
CA LEU A 152 -14.15 3.61 -3.23
C LEU A 152 -14.40 2.32 -2.48
N SER A 153 -15.47 2.25 -1.70
CA SER A 153 -15.84 1.01 -1.02
C SER A 153 -17.35 0.81 -0.93
N ALA A 154 -17.76 -0.45 -1.00
CA ALA A 154 -19.11 -0.89 -0.69
C ALA A 154 -19.37 -1.01 0.83
N SER A 155 -18.33 -0.91 1.66
CA SER A 155 -18.42 -0.99 3.11
C SER A 155 -18.55 0.39 3.74
N ASP A 156 -19.45 0.51 4.70
CA ASP A 156 -19.57 1.69 5.57
C ASP A 156 -18.66 1.60 6.82
N GLN A 157 -17.80 0.58 6.90
CA GLN A 157 -16.92 0.34 8.06
C GLN A 157 -15.59 1.10 7.98
N LEU A 158 -15.19 1.57 6.78
CA LEU A 158 -13.98 2.36 6.63
C LEU A 158 -14.14 3.73 7.31
N LYS A 159 -13.07 4.20 7.95
CA LYS A 159 -13.08 5.46 8.66
C LYS A 159 -11.90 6.33 8.22
N PRO A 160 -12.15 7.57 7.78
CA PRO A 160 -11.09 8.53 7.61
C PRO A 160 -10.36 8.80 8.93
N THR A 161 -9.04 8.79 8.90
CA THR A 161 -8.22 8.95 10.10
C THR A 161 -7.11 9.99 9.92
N TRP A 162 -6.73 10.65 11.02
CA TRP A 162 -5.57 11.53 11.13
C TRP A 162 -4.36 10.84 11.76
N MET A 163 -4.50 9.59 12.20
CA MET A 163 -3.43 8.85 12.86
C MET A 163 -3.45 7.40 12.44
N LEU A 164 -2.26 6.80 12.35
CA LEU A 164 -2.05 5.38 12.09
C LEU A 164 -1.05 4.84 13.09
N ASP A 165 -1.31 3.68 13.67
CA ASP A 165 -0.29 2.91 14.34
C ASP A 165 0.25 1.86 13.38
N VAL A 166 1.56 1.81 13.25
CA VAL A 166 2.20 0.99 12.23
C VAL A 166 3.40 0.25 12.79
N LYS A 167 3.67 -0.95 12.23
CA LYS A 167 4.98 -1.56 12.27
C LYS A 167 5.80 -1.05 11.11
N VAL A 168 7.06 -0.72 11.35
CA VAL A 168 7.98 -0.21 10.34
C VAL A 168 9.31 -0.93 10.41
N THR A 169 9.89 -1.21 9.24
CA THR A 169 11.27 -1.63 9.06
C THR A 169 12.03 -0.49 8.41
N CYS A 170 13.03 0.05 9.11
CA CYS A 170 13.94 1.05 8.56
C CYS A 170 14.95 0.34 7.65
N LEU A 171 15.14 0.84 6.42
CA LEU A 171 16.08 0.22 5.48
C LEU A 171 17.52 0.30 6.00
N LYS A 172 18.32 -0.73 5.80
CA LYS A 172 19.75 -0.76 6.24
C LYS A 172 20.55 0.43 5.69
N HIS A 173 20.25 0.85 4.47
CA HIS A 173 20.89 1.95 3.77
C HIS A 173 20.10 3.27 3.85
N ALA A 174 19.19 3.38 4.81
CA ALA A 174 18.46 4.63 5.03
C ALA A 174 19.44 5.77 5.35
N VAL A 175 19.22 6.91 4.73
CA VAL A 175 20.08 8.10 4.86
C VAL A 175 20.06 8.72 6.27
N ALA A 176 19.05 8.39 7.07
CA ALA A 176 18.89 8.87 8.44
C ALA A 176 17.98 7.94 9.25
N PRO A 177 18.11 7.89 10.58
CA PRO A 177 17.15 7.25 11.47
C PRO A 177 15.80 7.97 11.42
N ILE A 178 14.75 7.30 11.90
CA ILE A 178 13.44 7.91 12.12
C ILE A 178 13.38 8.39 13.57
N THR A 179 13.27 9.70 13.75
CA THR A 179 13.26 10.34 15.08
C THR A 179 11.91 10.99 15.41
N LEU A 180 11.77 11.42 16.66
CA LEU A 180 10.54 12.06 17.12
C LEU A 180 10.25 13.36 16.35
N TRP A 181 9.03 13.45 15.81
CA TRP A 181 8.53 14.57 15.04
C TRP A 181 9.15 14.78 13.67
N ASP A 182 9.93 13.83 13.19
CA ASP A 182 10.39 13.87 11.80
C ASP A 182 9.19 14.04 10.86
N ARG A 183 9.34 14.98 9.94
CA ARG A 183 8.37 15.20 8.88
C ARG A 183 8.69 14.28 7.72
N VAL A 184 7.77 13.39 7.43
CA VAL A 184 7.94 12.33 6.43
C VAL A 184 6.83 12.35 5.40
N ARG A 185 7.11 11.78 4.24
CA ARG A 185 6.11 11.48 3.22
C ARG A 185 5.66 10.03 3.41
N LEU A 186 4.39 9.85 3.70
CA LEU A 186 3.73 8.55 3.77
C LEU A 186 3.08 8.26 2.43
N LEU A 187 3.51 7.17 1.77
CA LEU A 187 2.88 6.66 0.56
C LEU A 187 2.07 5.42 0.95
N ILE A 188 0.77 5.51 0.84
CA ILE A 188 -0.15 4.43 1.21
C ILE A 188 -1.29 4.32 0.20
N GLY A 189 -1.53 3.11 -0.33
CA GLY A 189 -2.41 2.92 -1.48
C GLY A 189 -1.92 3.75 -2.68
N THR A 190 -2.74 4.68 -3.15
CA THR A 190 -2.41 5.61 -4.24
C THR A 190 -2.20 7.05 -3.76
N ARG A 191 -2.24 7.27 -2.43
CA ARG A 191 -2.11 8.58 -1.78
C ARG A 191 -0.70 8.83 -1.25
N GLU A 192 -0.25 10.08 -1.36
CA GLU A 192 0.93 10.60 -0.67
C GLU A 192 0.45 11.63 0.36
N VAL A 193 0.75 11.41 1.64
CA VAL A 193 0.34 12.29 2.74
C VAL A 193 1.54 12.71 3.55
N MET A 194 1.59 13.96 3.97
CA MET A 194 2.58 14.43 4.93
C MET A 194 2.21 13.97 6.34
N ALA A 195 3.19 13.42 7.05
CA ALA A 195 3.01 12.91 8.40
C ALA A 195 4.17 13.29 9.33
N ARG A 196 3.88 13.31 10.64
CA ARG A 196 4.88 13.35 11.69
C ARG A 196 5.09 11.95 12.26
N ALA A 197 6.33 11.52 12.29
CA ALA A 197 6.72 10.25 12.88
C ALA A 197 6.84 10.37 14.41
N VAL A 198 6.22 9.45 15.11
CA VAL A 198 6.30 9.38 16.59
C VAL A 198 6.69 7.94 16.96
N PRO A 199 7.99 7.65 17.18
CA PRO A 199 8.45 6.34 17.64
C PRO A 199 7.82 5.95 18.97
N ILE A 200 7.38 4.70 19.11
CA ILE A 200 6.75 4.14 20.30
C ILE A 200 7.70 3.13 20.94
N GLY A 201 7.97 3.29 22.23
CA GLY A 201 8.87 2.40 23.00
C GLY A 201 10.36 2.68 22.82
N THR A 202 10.73 3.60 21.93
CA THR A 202 12.12 4.01 21.67
C THR A 202 12.21 5.50 21.36
N ASP A 203 13.41 6.06 21.43
CA ASP A 203 13.65 7.45 21.02
C ASP A 203 13.78 7.63 19.52
N SER A 204 14.32 6.62 18.84
CA SER A 204 14.50 6.60 17.39
C SER A 204 14.50 5.15 16.88
N ILE A 205 14.29 4.98 15.57
CA ILE A 205 14.46 3.69 14.86
C ILE A 205 15.63 3.89 13.92
N GLN A 206 16.72 3.14 14.15
CA GLN A 206 17.96 3.26 13.39
C GLN A 206 17.85 2.52 12.03
N PRO A 207 18.69 2.85 11.04
CA PRO A 207 18.82 2.06 9.82
C PRO A 207 19.05 0.58 10.12
N GLY A 208 18.23 -0.29 9.52
CA GLY A 208 18.24 -1.74 9.73
C GLY A 208 17.42 -2.24 10.92
N GLU A 209 16.78 -1.35 11.66
CA GLU A 209 15.93 -1.73 12.81
C GLU A 209 14.44 -1.77 12.45
N ASP A 210 13.74 -2.64 13.15
CA ASP A 210 12.27 -2.67 13.20
C ASP A 210 11.76 -1.84 14.39
N GLY A 211 10.55 -1.30 14.25
CA GLY A 211 9.95 -0.57 15.34
C GLY A 211 8.47 -0.27 15.13
N PHE A 212 7.89 0.41 16.11
CA PHE A 212 6.52 0.89 16.05
C PHE A 212 6.49 2.41 15.94
N LEU A 213 5.64 2.92 15.04
CA LEU A 213 5.39 4.36 14.90
C LEU A 213 3.90 4.65 15.06
N GLN A 214 3.60 5.77 15.68
CA GLN A 214 2.35 6.46 15.42
C GLN A 214 2.62 7.55 14.38
N LEU A 215 2.03 7.41 13.19
CA LEU A 215 2.08 8.41 12.13
C LEU A 215 0.92 9.38 12.31
N ARG A 216 1.22 10.69 12.45
CA ARG A 216 0.22 11.75 12.56
C ARG A 216 0.18 12.54 11.28
N LEU A 217 -0.93 12.44 10.57
CA LEU A 217 -1.12 13.05 9.27
C LEU A 217 -1.33 14.56 9.43
N GLU A 218 -0.74 15.37 8.52
CA GLU A 218 -0.75 16.83 8.62
C GLU A 218 -1.78 17.49 7.70
N THR A 219 -1.90 17.01 6.47
CA THR A 219 -2.61 17.73 5.40
C THR A 219 -3.96 17.11 5.08
N GLU A 220 -4.07 15.79 5.15
CA GLU A 220 -5.23 15.03 4.69
C GLU A 220 -5.44 13.80 5.56
N GLN A 221 -6.69 13.32 5.59
CA GLN A 221 -7.00 12.04 6.21
C GLN A 221 -6.64 10.89 5.27
N ALA A 222 -6.18 9.80 5.84
CA ALA A 222 -6.06 8.54 5.14
C ALA A 222 -7.28 7.63 5.39
N VAL A 223 -7.53 6.73 4.46
CA VAL A 223 -8.53 5.68 4.59
C VAL A 223 -7.86 4.36 4.25
N VAL A 224 -7.63 3.57 5.25
CA VAL A 224 -6.83 2.35 5.18
C VAL A 224 -7.48 1.24 5.99
N LYS A 225 -7.01 0.02 5.77
CA LYS A 225 -7.29 -1.14 6.62
C LYS A 225 -6.03 -1.57 7.38
N GLU A 226 -6.23 -2.35 8.43
CA GLU A 226 -5.15 -3.11 9.05
C GLU A 226 -4.50 -4.02 8.01
N ARG A 227 -3.18 -4.17 8.11
CA ARG A 227 -2.31 -4.89 7.14
C ARG A 227 -2.11 -4.18 5.79
N ASP A 228 -2.67 -3.00 5.54
CA ASP A 228 -2.28 -2.20 4.38
C ASP A 228 -0.80 -1.84 4.48
N ARG A 229 -0.08 -2.00 3.36
CA ARG A 229 1.35 -1.70 3.28
C ARG A 229 1.58 -0.26 2.90
N PHE A 230 2.68 0.31 3.41
CA PHE A 230 3.07 1.68 3.13
C PHE A 230 4.58 1.81 2.95
N ILE A 231 4.97 2.96 2.40
CA ILE A 231 6.38 3.38 2.28
C ILE A 231 6.54 4.74 2.95
N ILE A 232 7.66 4.95 3.62
CA ILE A 232 8.08 6.22 4.19
C ILE A 232 9.27 6.76 3.41
N ARG A 233 9.17 8.04 3.02
CA ARG A 233 10.26 8.80 2.42
C ARG A 233 10.58 10.04 3.25
N THR A 234 11.82 10.49 3.19
CA THR A 234 12.22 11.79 3.76
C THR A 234 11.46 12.93 3.08
N TYR A 235 11.27 14.02 3.81
CA TYR A 235 10.58 15.20 3.26
C TYR A 235 11.35 15.81 2.08
N SER A 236 12.64 16.09 2.29
CA SER A 236 13.54 16.66 1.27
C SER A 236 15.01 16.45 1.69
N PRO A 237 15.87 15.94 0.81
CA PRO A 237 15.56 15.27 -0.47
C PRO A 237 14.72 14.00 -0.28
N MET A 238 14.00 13.57 -1.32
CA MET A 238 13.11 12.41 -1.24
C MET A 238 13.91 11.10 -1.35
N HIS A 239 14.25 10.52 -0.21
CA HIS A 239 14.83 9.17 -0.12
C HIS A 239 13.85 8.23 0.55
N THR A 240 13.69 7.03 0.03
CA THR A 240 12.95 5.97 0.72
C THR A 240 13.78 5.51 1.92
N ILE A 241 13.22 5.57 3.11
CA ILE A 241 13.92 5.24 4.36
C ILE A 241 13.31 4.06 5.10
N ALA A 242 12.03 3.77 4.87
CA ALA A 242 11.35 2.69 5.57
C ALA A 242 10.12 2.22 4.80
N GLY A 243 9.64 1.05 5.18
CA GLY A 243 8.36 0.50 4.79
C GLY A 243 7.76 -0.32 5.91
N GLY A 244 6.48 -0.68 5.79
CA GLY A 244 5.83 -1.46 6.82
C GLY A 244 4.36 -1.71 6.56
N GLU A 245 3.64 -2.05 7.62
CA GLU A 245 2.21 -2.34 7.59
C GLU A 245 1.44 -1.61 8.67
N VAL A 246 0.18 -1.33 8.40
CA VAL A 246 -0.76 -0.71 9.35
C VAL A 246 -1.22 -1.74 10.37
N LEU A 247 -1.05 -1.42 11.66
CA LEU A 247 -1.54 -2.24 12.78
C LEU A 247 -2.88 -1.76 13.31
N ASP A 248 -3.10 -0.43 13.27
CA ASP A 248 -4.36 0.18 13.66
C ASP A 248 -4.67 1.36 12.74
N ALA A 249 -5.80 1.29 12.06
CA ALA A 249 -6.24 2.29 11.08
C ALA A 249 -6.95 3.52 11.72
N ALA A 250 -7.28 3.47 13.01
CA ALA A 250 -7.95 4.56 13.71
C ALA A 250 -7.55 4.62 15.20
N PRO A 251 -6.26 4.69 15.52
CA PRO A 251 -5.77 4.64 16.89
C PRO A 251 -6.10 5.92 17.66
N LYS A 252 -6.05 5.80 18.99
CA LYS A 252 -5.98 6.97 19.88
C LYS A 252 -4.55 7.47 19.97
N LYS A 253 -4.38 8.72 20.39
CA LYS A 253 -3.06 9.30 20.68
C LYS A 253 -2.39 8.56 21.85
N HIS A 254 -1.20 8.01 21.61
CA HIS A 254 -0.42 7.29 22.61
C HIS A 254 0.59 8.15 23.37
N ARG A 255 0.94 7.70 24.58
CA ARG A 255 2.17 8.12 25.27
C ARG A 255 3.28 7.14 24.89
N ARG A 256 4.42 7.65 24.39
CA ARG A 256 5.50 6.88 23.73
C ARG A 256 6.04 5.68 24.50
N PHE A 257 6.18 5.79 25.81
CA PHE A 257 6.87 4.79 26.65
C PHE A 257 5.93 4.02 27.60
N ARG A 258 4.64 3.93 27.28
CA ARG A 258 3.74 3.07 28.03
C ARG A 258 3.89 1.62 27.60
N ALA A 259 4.21 0.76 28.56
CA ALA A 259 4.35 -0.68 28.33
C ALA A 259 3.07 -1.31 27.73
N GLU A 260 1.90 -0.90 28.22
CA GLU A 260 0.59 -1.36 27.74
C GLU A 260 0.38 -1.09 26.25
N VAL A 261 0.84 0.08 25.75
CA VAL A 261 0.73 0.44 24.33
C VAL A 261 1.64 -0.46 23.50
N LEU A 262 2.87 -0.67 23.97
CA LEU A 262 3.84 -1.51 23.25
C LEU A 262 3.38 -2.98 23.20
N GLU A 263 2.80 -3.49 24.28
CA GLU A 263 2.24 -4.84 24.36
C GLU A 263 1.05 -5.00 23.38
N SER A 264 0.12 -4.03 23.36
CA SER A 264 -1.00 -4.02 22.42
C SER A 264 -0.54 -4.01 20.95
N LEU A 265 0.49 -3.21 20.62
CA LEU A 265 1.03 -3.16 19.25
C LEU A 265 1.70 -4.49 18.86
N LYS A 266 2.41 -5.15 19.77
CA LYS A 266 2.98 -6.48 19.55
C LYS A 266 1.89 -7.53 19.31
N THR A 267 0.83 -7.51 20.13
CA THR A 267 -0.32 -8.41 19.94
C THR A 267 -0.96 -8.23 18.56
N LYS A 268 -1.11 -6.98 18.12
CA LYS A 268 -1.64 -6.69 16.77
C LYS A 268 -0.69 -7.14 15.64
N GLU A 269 0.61 -7.04 15.87
CA GLU A 269 1.64 -7.51 14.92
C GLU A 269 1.57 -9.03 14.76
N GLU A 270 1.51 -9.79 15.85
CA GLU A 270 1.47 -11.27 15.85
C GLU A 270 0.19 -11.83 15.22
N GLY A 271 -0.89 -11.05 15.18
CA GLY A 271 -2.05 -11.28 14.33
C GLY A 271 -2.97 -12.44 14.77
N ASN A 272 -2.88 -12.94 16.00
CA ASN A 272 -3.83 -13.91 16.51
C ASN A 272 -5.17 -13.21 16.83
N ILE A 273 -6.24 -13.58 16.12
CA ILE A 273 -7.58 -12.97 16.24
C ILE A 273 -8.11 -13.03 17.67
N ALA A 274 -7.87 -14.15 18.39
CA ALA A 274 -8.32 -14.31 19.77
C ALA A 274 -7.65 -13.28 20.70
N ASP A 275 -6.34 -13.08 20.57
CA ASP A 275 -5.56 -12.17 21.37
C ASP A 275 -5.92 -10.70 21.05
N ILE A 276 -6.16 -10.38 19.78
CA ILE A 276 -6.63 -9.05 19.36
C ILE A 276 -8.02 -8.74 19.96
N ILE A 277 -8.93 -9.70 19.96
CA ILE A 277 -10.25 -9.55 20.59
C ILE A 277 -10.11 -9.36 22.10
N GLU A 278 -9.24 -10.12 22.77
CA GLU A 278 -8.99 -9.99 24.21
C GLU A 278 -8.40 -8.62 24.55
N ASP A 279 -7.40 -8.15 23.79
CA ASP A 279 -6.80 -6.83 23.94
C ASP A 279 -7.85 -5.71 23.76
N PHE A 280 -8.69 -5.80 22.74
CA PHE A 280 -9.79 -4.88 22.50
C PHE A 280 -10.78 -4.83 23.69
N LEU A 281 -11.14 -6.00 24.24
CA LEU A 281 -12.06 -6.09 25.38
C LEU A 281 -11.45 -5.53 26.67
N ARG A 282 -10.15 -5.76 26.91
CA ARG A 282 -9.41 -5.19 28.05
C ARG A 282 -9.40 -3.66 28.00
N HIS A 283 -9.12 -3.08 26.82
CA HIS A 283 -9.10 -1.63 26.64
C HIS A 283 -10.50 -0.99 26.71
N LYS A 284 -11.56 -1.71 26.34
CA LYS A 284 -12.94 -1.23 26.46
C LYS A 284 -13.45 -1.23 27.92
N ARG A 285 -12.99 -2.17 28.77
CA ARG A 285 -13.36 -2.24 30.20
C ARG A 285 -12.80 -1.12 31.06
N GLN A 286 -11.82 -0.35 30.60
CA GLN A 286 -11.29 0.81 31.34
C GLN A 286 -12.18 2.06 31.26
N TYR A 287 -13.31 1.99 30.57
CA TYR A 287 -14.24 3.11 30.36
C TYR A 287 -15.65 2.89 30.94
N PHE A 288 -15.81 1.87 31.82
CA PHE A 288 -17.02 1.66 32.61
C PHE A 288 -16.72 1.67 34.12
#